data_9c8fe1c58c1249e4696f8e61aabf1321
#
_entry.id   9c8fe1c58c1249e4696f8e61aabf1321
#
_cell.length_a   1.000
_cell.length_b   1.000
_cell.length_c   1.000
_cell.angle_alpha   90.00
_cell.angle_beta   90.00
_cell.angle_gamma   90.00
#
_symmetry.space_group_name_H-M   'P 1'
#
loop_
_entity.id
_entity.type
_entity.pdbx_description
1 polymer ?
#
loop_
_entity_poly.entity_id
_entity_poly.type
_entity_poly.pdbx_seq_one_letter_code
_entity_poly.pdbx_strand_id
1 'polypeptide(L)'
;MIVGHRFFASPSDSLAVLAAQAKSIKWFADRGGLAACARSMPTSRALDRVAEKQSIECYETPTGWKFFGNLMELKQPFLCGEESFGTGADHVREKDGLWAALAWLSVLADNEGMSVGDVVKQHWKEYGRDLYCRHDYEEVASEGAQAMMAHLGTLIGSDDLPDPDLESVSSFSYVDPLDSSSTENQGMILAFAGGGRCVFRLSGTGSAGATVRVYIERPLANPSDADLDLVASEALEALADKGKAVARLHAFVDREGPSVIT
;
A
#
# COMPACT_ATOMS: atom_id res chain seq x y z
N MET A 1 0.47 12.92 -6.42
CA MET A 1 1.67 12.27 -7.00
C MET A 1 2.86 13.20 -6.81
N ILE A 2 3.94 12.73 -6.18
CA ILE A 2 5.17 13.49 -6.04
C ILE A 2 6.15 13.03 -7.12
N VAL A 3 6.57 13.97 -7.96
CA VAL A 3 7.49 13.72 -9.08
C VAL A 3 8.68 14.65 -8.92
N GLY A 4 9.84 14.08 -8.64
CA GLY A 4 11.11 14.80 -8.71
C GLY A 4 11.57 14.93 -10.17
N HIS A 5 12.71 15.58 -10.40
CA HIS A 5 13.26 15.65 -11.75
C HIS A 5 13.59 14.25 -12.30
N ARG A 6 12.73 13.73 -13.18
CA ARG A 6 12.77 12.36 -13.73
C ARG A 6 12.71 11.24 -12.69
N PHE A 7 12.10 11.50 -11.53
CA PHE A 7 11.91 10.53 -10.47
C PHE A 7 10.45 10.50 -10.02
N PHE A 8 9.88 9.32 -9.99
CA PHE A 8 8.52 9.08 -9.47
C PHE A 8 8.61 8.51 -8.06
N ALA A 9 8.13 9.25 -7.07
CA ALA A 9 7.92 8.72 -5.74
C ALA A 9 6.55 8.06 -5.68
N SER A 10 6.51 6.75 -5.39
CA SER A 10 5.24 6.05 -5.24
C SER A 10 4.42 6.65 -4.08
N PRO A 11 3.08 6.53 -4.10
CA PRO A 11 2.25 6.97 -2.97
C PRO A 11 2.66 6.34 -1.65
N SER A 12 3.02 5.05 -1.67
CA SER A 12 3.49 4.30 -0.50
C SER A 12 4.80 4.87 0.05
N ASP A 13 5.79 5.13 -0.81
CA ASP A 13 7.06 5.75 -0.42
C ASP A 13 6.83 7.19 0.07
N SER A 14 6.00 7.96 -0.64
CA SER A 14 5.66 9.33 -0.25
C SER A 14 5.09 9.38 1.17
N LEU A 15 4.14 8.51 1.49
CA LEU A 15 3.54 8.41 2.82
C LEU A 15 4.60 8.07 3.89
N ALA A 16 5.45 7.08 3.61
CA ALA A 16 6.51 6.64 4.52
C ALA A 16 7.55 7.74 4.76
N VAL A 17 7.96 8.48 3.71
CA VAL A 17 8.88 9.62 3.83
C VAL A 17 8.27 10.73 4.68
N LEU A 18 7.00 11.09 4.44
CA LEU A 18 6.31 12.13 5.23
C LEU A 18 6.20 11.74 6.71
N ALA A 19 5.97 10.45 7.01
CA ALA A 19 5.97 9.94 8.37
C ALA A 19 7.36 10.02 9.01
N ALA A 20 8.39 9.54 8.29
CA ALA A 20 9.77 9.55 8.76
C ALA A 20 10.29 10.98 9.06
N GLN A 21 9.88 11.94 8.23
CA GLN A 21 10.28 13.35 8.28
C GLN A 21 9.18 14.24 8.92
N ALA A 22 8.31 13.67 9.74
CA ALA A 22 7.18 14.42 10.33
C ALA A 22 7.63 15.66 11.12
N LYS A 23 8.83 15.62 11.70
CA LYS A 23 9.40 16.76 12.45
C LYS A 23 9.76 17.96 11.56
N SER A 24 9.97 17.77 10.28
CA SER A 24 10.17 18.83 9.28
C SER A 24 8.86 19.51 8.88
N ILE A 25 7.71 18.86 9.15
CA ILE A 25 6.39 19.38 8.80
C ILE A 25 5.82 20.14 9.98
N LYS A 26 5.66 21.45 9.82
CA LYS A 26 5.26 22.36 10.91
C LYS A 26 3.99 21.90 11.64
N TRP A 27 3.01 21.31 10.92
CA TRP A 27 1.79 20.78 11.50
C TRP A 27 2.05 19.71 12.58
N PHE A 28 3.06 18.88 12.38
CA PHE A 28 3.46 17.85 13.34
C PHE A 28 4.51 18.36 14.33
N ALA A 29 5.48 19.17 13.87
CA ALA A 29 6.55 19.69 14.71
C ALA A 29 6.01 20.50 15.90
N ASP A 30 5.07 21.41 15.65
CA ASP A 30 4.45 22.26 16.69
C ASP A 30 3.64 21.45 17.72
N ARG A 31 3.30 20.18 17.40
CA ARG A 31 2.47 19.30 18.23
C ARG A 31 3.26 18.12 18.82
N GLY A 32 4.60 18.16 18.75
CA GLY A 32 5.50 17.17 19.34
C GLY A 32 5.77 15.93 18.47
N GLY A 33 5.39 15.94 17.20
CA GLY A 33 5.55 14.84 16.25
C GLY A 33 4.25 14.08 15.98
N LEU A 34 4.34 12.94 15.31
CA LEU A 34 3.20 12.05 15.08
C LEU A 34 2.86 11.24 16.33
N ALA A 35 1.58 11.19 16.69
CA ALA A 35 1.08 10.25 17.69
C ALA A 35 0.73 8.89 17.06
N ALA A 36 0.16 8.92 15.85
CA ALA A 36 -0.18 7.71 15.12
C ALA A 36 -0.19 7.97 13.60
N CYS A 37 -0.15 6.88 12.85
CA CYS A 37 -0.31 6.88 11.40
C CYS A 37 -1.16 5.70 10.93
N ALA A 38 -1.64 5.77 9.68
CA ALA A 38 -2.37 4.67 9.07
C ALA A 38 -2.13 4.57 7.57
N ARG A 39 -2.25 3.35 7.07
CA ARG A 39 -2.33 3.05 5.64
C ARG A 39 -3.51 2.15 5.33
N SER A 40 -4.02 2.22 4.10
CA SER A 40 -4.93 1.17 3.64
C SER A 40 -4.18 -0.16 3.47
N MET A 41 -4.88 -1.27 3.63
CA MET A 41 -4.30 -2.62 3.58
C MET A 41 -3.53 -2.90 2.27
N PRO A 42 -4.01 -2.50 1.08
CA PRO A 42 -3.27 -2.73 -0.15
C PRO A 42 -2.07 -1.79 -0.35
N THR A 43 -1.92 -0.72 0.44
CA THR A 43 -0.72 0.14 0.46
C THR A 43 0.48 -0.64 0.99
N SER A 44 1.70 -0.35 0.50
CA SER A 44 2.89 -1.07 0.96
C SER A 44 3.15 -0.86 2.46
N ARG A 45 3.89 -1.80 3.06
CA ARG A 45 4.26 -1.77 4.48
C ARG A 45 5.45 -0.85 4.81
N ALA A 46 5.83 0.02 3.86
CA ALA A 46 6.91 1.00 4.09
C ALA A 46 6.63 1.89 5.31
N LEU A 47 5.36 2.31 5.50
CA LEU A 47 4.93 3.09 6.65
C LEU A 47 5.10 2.32 7.96
N ASP A 48 4.81 1.01 7.96
CA ASP A 48 4.89 0.16 9.16
C ASP A 48 6.31 0.12 9.72
N ARG A 49 7.33 0.03 8.83
CA ARG A 49 8.74 0.06 9.25
C ARG A 49 9.18 1.39 9.83
N VAL A 50 8.67 2.50 9.30
CA VAL A 50 8.90 3.83 9.90
C VAL A 50 8.29 3.90 11.29
N ALA A 51 7.05 3.46 11.40
CA ALA A 51 6.31 3.47 12.65
C ALA A 51 7.00 2.60 13.73
N GLU A 52 7.43 1.39 13.37
CA GLU A 52 8.20 0.51 14.24
C GLU A 52 9.49 1.16 14.70
N LYS A 53 10.31 1.68 13.76
CA LYS A 53 11.61 2.30 14.09
C LYS A 53 11.47 3.57 14.93
N GLN A 54 10.41 4.35 14.71
CA GLN A 54 10.15 5.59 15.45
C GLN A 54 9.23 5.41 16.67
N SER A 55 8.76 4.17 16.93
CA SER A 55 7.81 3.85 18.02
C SER A 55 6.51 4.66 17.91
N ILE A 56 5.98 4.79 16.69
CA ILE A 56 4.70 5.42 16.39
C ILE A 56 3.64 4.33 16.24
N GLU A 57 2.44 4.56 16.76
CA GLU A 57 1.32 3.64 16.57
C GLU A 57 0.88 3.63 15.09
N CYS A 58 0.78 2.45 14.46
CA CYS A 58 0.42 2.33 13.04
C CYS A 58 -0.81 1.42 12.87
N TYR A 59 -1.76 1.89 12.07
CA TYR A 59 -2.99 1.16 11.78
C TYR A 59 -3.04 0.73 10.31
N GLU A 60 -3.52 -0.49 10.09
CA GLU A 60 -3.90 -1.00 8.78
C GLU A 60 -5.43 -0.98 8.66
N THR A 61 -5.96 -0.29 7.65
CA THR A 61 -7.40 -0.13 7.46
C THR A 61 -7.87 -0.71 6.12
N PRO A 62 -9.17 -0.97 5.95
CA PRO A 62 -9.74 -1.15 4.61
C PRO A 62 -9.50 0.08 3.74
N THR A 63 -9.70 -0.07 2.43
CA THR A 63 -9.71 1.08 1.53
C THR A 63 -10.98 1.90 1.77
N GLY A 64 -10.80 3.20 1.93
CA GLY A 64 -11.88 4.15 2.13
C GLY A 64 -11.56 5.15 3.23
N TRP A 65 -11.71 6.44 2.90
CA TRP A 65 -11.26 7.54 3.76
C TRP A 65 -12.00 7.62 5.10
N LYS A 66 -13.22 7.08 5.19
CA LYS A 66 -14.00 7.02 6.43
C LYS A 66 -13.27 6.35 7.59
N PHE A 67 -12.48 5.30 7.32
CA PHE A 67 -11.73 4.59 8.35
C PHE A 67 -10.61 5.45 8.94
N PHE A 68 -9.93 6.21 8.10
CA PHE A 68 -8.94 7.20 8.59
C PHE A 68 -9.60 8.30 9.40
N GLY A 69 -10.78 8.79 8.97
CA GLY A 69 -11.55 9.78 9.71
C GLY A 69 -11.87 9.32 11.13
N ASN A 70 -12.26 8.07 11.32
CA ASN A 70 -12.51 7.49 12.64
C ASN A 70 -11.23 7.44 13.49
N LEU A 71 -10.11 7.03 12.90
CA LEU A 71 -8.83 7.01 13.61
C LEU A 71 -8.33 8.40 14.00
N MET A 72 -8.60 9.43 13.21
CA MET A 72 -8.28 10.82 13.53
C MET A 72 -9.06 11.35 14.74
N GLU A 73 -10.24 10.76 15.07
CA GLU A 73 -10.96 11.09 16.31
C GLU A 73 -10.28 10.53 17.55
N LEU A 74 -9.58 9.41 17.41
CA LEU A 74 -8.96 8.70 18.52
C LEU A 74 -7.52 9.16 18.77
N LYS A 75 -6.79 9.51 17.72
CA LYS A 75 -5.35 9.74 17.75
C LYS A 75 -4.97 11.00 16.97
N GLN A 76 -4.28 11.91 17.64
CA GLN A 76 -3.76 13.13 17.02
C GLN A 76 -2.43 13.52 17.67
N PRO A 77 -1.44 14.04 16.93
CA PRO A 77 -1.41 14.29 15.48
C PRO A 77 -1.35 13.01 14.64
N PHE A 78 -2.02 13.00 13.50
CA PHE A 78 -2.25 11.81 12.70
C PHE A 78 -1.90 12.03 11.22
N LEU A 79 -1.25 11.02 10.60
CA LEU A 79 -0.95 10.98 9.17
C LEU A 79 -1.52 9.71 8.57
N CYS A 80 -2.12 9.79 7.39
CA CYS A 80 -2.60 8.61 6.69
C CYS A 80 -2.49 8.73 5.17
N GLY A 81 -2.55 7.58 4.49
CA GLY A 81 -2.51 7.55 3.04
C GLY A 81 -2.88 6.20 2.43
N GLU A 82 -3.08 6.25 1.13
CA GLU A 82 -3.49 5.13 0.27
C GLU A 82 -2.53 4.99 -0.91
N GLU A 83 -2.42 3.77 -1.45
CA GLU A 83 -1.68 3.47 -2.68
C GLU A 83 -2.22 4.22 -3.91
N SER A 84 -3.46 4.69 -3.82
CA SER A 84 -4.15 5.45 -4.88
C SER A 84 -3.92 6.96 -4.81
N PHE A 85 -2.78 7.40 -4.26
CA PHE A 85 -2.33 8.80 -4.09
C PHE A 85 -3.10 9.64 -3.07
N GLY A 86 -4.05 9.08 -2.34
CA GLY A 86 -4.69 9.74 -1.22
C GLY A 86 -3.71 9.89 -0.06
N THR A 87 -3.47 11.12 0.40
CA THR A 87 -2.64 11.42 1.57
C THR A 87 -3.26 12.59 2.32
N GLY A 88 -3.21 12.58 3.64
CA GLY A 88 -3.72 13.65 4.48
C GLY A 88 -3.30 13.50 5.93
N ALA A 89 -3.62 14.52 6.72
CA ALA A 89 -3.41 14.56 8.14
C ALA A 89 -4.72 14.96 8.85
N ASP A 90 -4.69 15.00 10.16
CA ASP A 90 -5.85 15.34 11.00
C ASP A 90 -6.30 16.83 10.96
N HIS A 91 -5.76 17.62 10.01
CA HIS A 91 -6.24 18.98 9.72
C HIS A 91 -7.60 18.99 9.03
N VAL A 92 -7.92 17.93 8.27
CA VAL A 92 -9.21 17.72 7.62
C VAL A 92 -9.45 16.21 7.46
N ARG A 93 -10.73 15.77 7.49
CA ARG A 93 -11.09 14.35 7.40
C ARG A 93 -11.26 13.85 5.99
N GLU A 94 -10.42 14.33 5.08
CA GLU A 94 -10.40 13.94 3.69
C GLU A 94 -8.95 14.03 3.17
N LYS A 95 -8.69 13.37 2.06
CA LYS A 95 -7.39 13.46 1.39
C LYS A 95 -7.17 14.89 0.88
N ASP A 96 -5.96 15.40 1.07
CA ASP A 96 -5.59 16.75 0.71
C ASP A 96 -4.25 16.78 -0.03
N GLY A 97 -4.32 16.85 -1.37
CA GLY A 97 -3.15 16.90 -2.22
C GLY A 97 -2.34 18.19 -2.09
N LEU A 98 -2.99 19.31 -1.74
CA LEU A 98 -2.28 20.58 -1.49
C LEU A 98 -1.47 20.51 -0.20
N TRP A 99 -2.06 19.97 0.86
CA TRP A 99 -1.35 19.73 2.11
C TRP A 99 -0.16 18.80 1.88
N ALA A 100 -0.35 17.69 1.15
CA ALA A 100 0.73 16.75 0.85
C ALA A 100 1.88 17.41 0.08
N ALA A 101 1.57 18.31 -0.87
CA ALA A 101 2.58 19.08 -1.59
C ALA A 101 3.35 20.04 -0.66
N LEU A 102 2.66 20.76 0.23
CA LEU A 102 3.29 21.64 1.23
C LEU A 102 4.15 20.86 2.23
N ALA A 103 3.69 19.67 2.64
CA ALA A 103 4.46 18.78 3.50
C ALA A 103 5.78 18.35 2.82
N TRP A 104 5.74 17.98 1.54
CA TRP A 104 6.95 17.68 0.77
C TRP A 104 7.88 18.89 0.61
N LEU A 105 7.35 20.09 0.41
CA LEU A 105 8.16 21.30 0.37
C LEU A 105 8.86 21.56 1.72
N SER A 106 8.20 21.25 2.84
CA SER A 106 8.82 21.34 4.17
C SER A 106 9.95 20.31 4.33
N VAL A 107 9.74 19.08 3.88
CA VAL A 107 10.77 18.03 3.88
C VAL A 107 11.97 18.45 3.03
N LEU A 108 11.74 18.98 1.82
CA LEU A 108 12.82 19.42 0.93
C LEU A 108 13.58 20.64 1.49
N ALA A 109 12.90 21.53 2.21
CA ALA A 109 13.53 22.68 2.84
C ALA A 109 14.50 22.25 3.96
N ASP A 110 14.20 21.20 4.71
CA ASP A 110 15.09 20.64 5.74
C ASP A 110 16.20 19.76 5.14
N ASN A 111 16.08 19.36 3.88
CA ASN A 111 17.07 18.54 3.16
C ASN A 111 17.70 19.36 2.02
N GLU A 112 18.30 20.51 2.35
CA GLU A 112 18.86 21.44 1.38
C GLU A 112 19.82 20.75 0.38
N GLY A 113 19.63 21.03 -0.89
CA GLY A 113 20.44 20.48 -2.00
C GLY A 113 20.07 19.07 -2.43
N MET A 114 19.15 18.39 -1.75
CA MET A 114 18.66 17.07 -2.15
C MET A 114 17.46 17.18 -3.07
N SER A 115 17.43 16.33 -4.09
CA SER A 115 16.22 16.11 -4.89
C SER A 115 15.23 15.20 -4.16
N VAL A 116 13.97 15.14 -4.65
CA VAL A 116 12.99 14.15 -4.17
C VAL A 116 13.54 12.73 -4.25
N GLY A 117 14.25 12.40 -5.35
CA GLY A 117 14.86 11.09 -5.53
C GLY A 117 15.94 10.80 -4.49
N ASP A 118 16.76 11.78 -4.13
CA ASP A 118 17.79 11.62 -3.10
C ASP A 118 17.18 11.37 -1.73
N VAL A 119 16.13 12.14 -1.36
CA VAL A 119 15.39 11.96 -0.11
C VAL A 119 14.77 10.57 -0.03
N VAL A 120 14.12 10.09 -1.11
CA VAL A 120 13.51 8.76 -1.14
C VAL A 120 14.58 7.66 -1.07
N LYS A 121 15.68 7.77 -1.82
CA LYS A 121 16.78 6.78 -1.77
C LYS A 121 17.46 6.75 -0.40
N GLN A 122 17.62 7.90 0.26
CA GLN A 122 18.13 7.95 1.63
C GLN A 122 17.15 7.28 2.60
N HIS A 123 15.85 7.53 2.45
CA HIS A 123 14.82 6.85 3.22
C HIS A 123 14.87 5.32 3.04
N TRP A 124 15.01 4.83 1.81
CA TRP A 124 15.15 3.39 1.55
C TRP A 124 16.39 2.77 2.21
N LYS A 125 17.52 3.48 2.23
CA LYS A 125 18.73 3.02 2.94
C LYS A 125 18.51 2.93 4.45
N GLU A 126 17.70 3.80 5.00
CA GLU A 126 17.44 3.87 6.44
C GLU A 126 16.36 2.90 6.91
N TYR A 127 15.24 2.79 6.15
CA TYR A 127 14.05 2.04 6.57
C TYR A 127 13.80 0.77 5.73
N GLY A 128 14.62 0.51 4.72
CA GLY A 128 14.37 -0.52 3.72
C GLY A 128 13.48 -0.02 2.58
N ARG A 129 13.49 -0.75 1.47
CA ARG A 129 12.70 -0.46 0.27
C ARG A 129 11.60 -1.49 0.11
N ASP A 130 10.35 -1.07 -0.13
CA ASP A 130 9.32 -1.95 -0.66
C ASP A 130 9.25 -1.78 -2.17
N LEU A 131 9.59 -2.85 -2.88
CA LEU A 131 9.21 -2.96 -4.28
C LEU A 131 7.69 -3.14 -4.31
N TYR A 132 7.01 -2.29 -5.06
CA TYR A 132 5.55 -2.27 -5.10
C TYR A 132 5.04 -1.95 -6.49
N CYS A 133 4.03 -2.69 -6.96
CA CYS A 133 3.27 -2.35 -8.15
C CYS A 133 1.82 -2.85 -8.02
N ARG A 134 0.96 -2.31 -8.88
CA ARG A 134 -0.45 -2.71 -8.98
C ARG A 134 -0.80 -3.04 -10.43
N HIS A 135 -1.46 -4.17 -10.62
CA HIS A 135 -2.02 -4.60 -11.90
C HIS A 135 -3.55 -4.49 -11.84
N ASP A 136 -4.14 -3.69 -12.72
CA ASP A 136 -5.59 -3.53 -12.84
C ASP A 136 -6.09 -4.29 -14.08
N TYR A 137 -7.09 -5.15 -13.88
CA TYR A 137 -7.82 -5.86 -14.94
C TYR A 137 -9.23 -5.26 -14.98
N GLU A 138 -9.43 -4.32 -15.88
CA GLU A 138 -10.66 -3.55 -15.98
C GLU A 138 -11.68 -4.22 -16.92
N GLU A 139 -12.96 -3.90 -16.72
CA GLU A 139 -14.07 -4.37 -17.55
C GLU A 139 -14.12 -5.91 -17.66
N VAL A 140 -13.85 -6.63 -16.58
CA VAL A 140 -13.95 -8.09 -16.53
C VAL A 140 -15.36 -8.53 -16.12
N ALA A 141 -15.74 -9.73 -16.53
CA ALA A 141 -17.03 -10.29 -16.14
C ALA A 141 -17.11 -10.46 -14.61
N SER A 142 -18.14 -9.88 -14.00
CA SER A 142 -18.30 -9.90 -12.53
C SER A 142 -18.38 -11.31 -11.97
N GLU A 143 -19.00 -12.26 -12.70
CA GLU A 143 -19.10 -13.67 -12.31
C GLU A 143 -17.72 -14.34 -12.25
N GLY A 144 -16.87 -14.12 -13.25
CA GLY A 144 -15.51 -14.64 -13.28
C GLY A 144 -14.65 -14.04 -12.14
N ALA A 145 -14.76 -12.74 -11.93
CA ALA A 145 -14.05 -12.07 -10.84
C ALA A 145 -14.48 -12.59 -9.45
N GLN A 146 -15.77 -12.82 -9.24
CA GLN A 146 -16.29 -13.41 -8.00
C GLN A 146 -15.86 -14.87 -7.84
N ALA A 147 -15.87 -15.66 -8.92
CA ALA A 147 -15.43 -17.06 -8.90
C ALA A 147 -13.93 -17.17 -8.54
N MET A 148 -13.10 -16.25 -9.04
CA MET A 148 -11.70 -16.15 -8.67
C MET A 148 -11.52 -15.87 -7.15
N MET A 149 -12.27 -14.91 -6.61
CA MET A 149 -12.22 -14.63 -5.17
C MET A 149 -12.71 -15.80 -4.33
N ALA A 150 -13.76 -16.50 -4.77
CA ALA A 150 -14.27 -17.71 -4.12
C ALA A 150 -13.23 -18.83 -4.16
N HIS A 151 -12.53 -19.03 -5.28
CA HIS A 151 -11.41 -19.97 -5.39
C HIS A 151 -10.31 -19.63 -4.37
N LEU A 152 -9.86 -18.38 -4.27
CA LEU A 152 -8.89 -17.98 -3.26
C LEU A 152 -9.39 -18.26 -1.83
N GLY A 153 -10.69 -18.07 -1.60
CA GLY A 153 -11.32 -18.40 -0.31
C GLY A 153 -11.20 -19.87 0.08
N THR A 154 -11.17 -20.79 -0.89
CA THR A 154 -10.99 -22.24 -0.61
C THR A 154 -9.59 -22.60 -0.14
N LEU A 155 -8.60 -21.72 -0.35
CA LEU A 155 -7.21 -21.94 0.06
C LEU A 155 -6.94 -21.46 1.49
N ILE A 156 -7.87 -20.77 2.13
CA ILE A 156 -7.70 -20.29 3.51
C ILE A 156 -7.63 -21.49 4.45
N GLY A 157 -6.52 -21.60 5.19
CA GLY A 157 -6.28 -22.68 6.14
C GLY A 157 -6.01 -24.05 5.49
N SER A 158 -5.74 -24.09 4.18
CA SER A 158 -5.33 -25.30 3.49
C SER A 158 -3.86 -25.64 3.78
N ASP A 159 -3.56 -26.89 4.07
CA ASP A 159 -2.20 -27.42 4.17
C ASP A 159 -1.59 -27.72 2.78
N ASP A 160 -2.42 -27.84 1.75
CA ASP A 160 -2.01 -28.13 0.37
C ASP A 160 -2.13 -26.85 -0.49
N LEU A 161 -1.12 -25.99 -0.41
CA LEU A 161 -1.06 -24.76 -1.17
C LEU A 161 -0.42 -24.99 -2.55
N PRO A 162 -0.95 -24.35 -3.62
CA PRO A 162 -0.56 -24.65 -5.01
C PRO A 162 0.82 -24.16 -5.44
N ASP A 163 1.51 -23.36 -4.63
CA ASP A 163 2.87 -22.86 -4.88
C ASP A 163 3.75 -23.14 -3.65
N PRO A 164 4.98 -23.66 -3.82
CA PRO A 164 5.86 -24.04 -2.69
C PRO A 164 6.36 -22.84 -1.87
N ASP A 165 6.35 -21.64 -2.45
CA ASP A 165 6.74 -20.42 -1.72
C ASP A 165 5.54 -19.69 -1.09
N LEU A 166 4.31 -20.16 -1.33
CA LEU A 166 3.11 -19.60 -0.71
C LEU A 166 2.99 -20.10 0.74
N GLU A 167 3.07 -19.19 1.70
CA GLU A 167 3.03 -19.52 3.14
C GLU A 167 1.59 -19.50 3.68
N SER A 168 0.74 -18.57 3.19
CA SER A 168 -0.65 -18.51 3.65
C SER A 168 -1.54 -17.75 2.68
N VAL A 169 -2.83 -18.03 2.79
CA VAL A 169 -3.92 -17.27 2.17
C VAL A 169 -4.87 -16.81 3.28
N SER A 170 -5.24 -15.53 3.26
CA SER A 170 -6.16 -14.97 4.26
C SER A 170 -7.10 -13.94 3.65
N SER A 171 -8.23 -13.70 4.31
CA SER A 171 -9.16 -12.61 4.00
C SER A 171 -8.96 -11.49 5.00
N PHE A 172 -8.83 -10.25 4.52
CA PHE A 172 -8.71 -9.10 5.38
C PHE A 172 -10.07 -8.65 5.92
N SER A 173 -10.13 -8.51 7.23
CA SER A 173 -11.28 -7.98 7.96
C SER A 173 -10.80 -6.94 8.96
N TYR A 174 -11.65 -5.96 9.27
CA TYR A 174 -11.32 -4.84 10.13
C TYR A 174 -12.42 -4.57 11.14
N VAL A 175 -12.02 -4.37 12.38
CA VAL A 175 -12.90 -3.87 13.43
C VAL A 175 -12.50 -2.45 13.77
N ASP A 176 -13.41 -1.51 13.56
CA ASP A 176 -13.14 -0.09 13.81
C ASP A 176 -12.99 0.18 15.32
N PRO A 177 -11.86 0.75 15.76
CA PRO A 177 -11.65 0.96 17.20
C PRO A 177 -12.50 2.10 17.80
N LEU A 178 -13.12 2.96 16.97
CA LEU A 178 -13.96 4.04 17.44
C LEU A 178 -15.37 3.55 17.77
N ASP A 179 -16.00 2.82 16.85
CA ASP A 179 -17.41 2.43 16.94
C ASP A 179 -17.65 0.92 17.02
N SER A 180 -16.57 0.12 16.99
CA SER A 180 -16.60 -1.35 17.01
C SER A 180 -17.34 -1.97 15.81
N SER A 181 -17.59 -1.23 14.75
CA SER A 181 -18.16 -1.78 13.53
C SER A 181 -17.18 -2.75 12.85
N SER A 182 -17.70 -3.86 12.31
CA SER A 182 -16.90 -4.85 11.59
C SER A 182 -17.12 -4.72 10.09
N THR A 183 -16.02 -4.80 9.35
CA THR A 183 -16.04 -4.80 7.88
C THR A 183 -15.22 -6.00 7.39
N GLU A 184 -15.87 -6.95 6.73
CA GLU A 184 -15.28 -8.22 6.31
C GLU A 184 -14.99 -8.25 4.81
N ASN A 185 -14.18 -9.24 4.37
CA ASN A 185 -13.91 -9.53 2.96
C ASN A 185 -13.35 -8.33 2.18
N GLN A 186 -12.43 -7.59 2.79
CA GLN A 186 -11.85 -6.37 2.21
C GLN A 186 -10.70 -6.63 1.23
N GLY A 187 -10.37 -7.88 1.01
CA GLY A 187 -9.38 -8.36 0.05
C GLY A 187 -8.80 -9.71 0.46
N MET A 188 -8.26 -10.44 -0.50
CA MET A 188 -7.54 -11.69 -0.28
C MET A 188 -6.06 -11.42 -0.29
N ILE A 189 -5.34 -11.89 0.73
CA ILE A 189 -3.91 -11.70 0.89
C ILE A 189 -3.24 -13.07 0.72
N LEU A 190 -2.31 -13.15 -0.21
CA LEU A 190 -1.40 -14.27 -0.44
C LEU A 190 -0.05 -13.84 0.10
N ALA A 191 0.44 -14.49 1.15
CA ALA A 191 1.76 -14.26 1.72
C ALA A 191 2.76 -15.29 1.19
N PHE A 192 3.89 -14.82 0.70
CA PHE A 192 4.96 -15.65 0.14
C PHE A 192 6.22 -15.57 0.97
N ALA A 193 7.05 -16.59 0.88
CA ALA A 193 8.36 -16.65 1.50
C ALA A 193 9.20 -15.39 1.17
N GLY A 194 10.00 -14.97 2.15
CA GLY A 194 10.77 -13.73 2.04
C GLY A 194 9.96 -12.44 2.20
N GLY A 195 8.73 -12.55 2.72
CA GLY A 195 7.85 -11.42 3.03
C GLY A 195 7.13 -10.81 1.83
N GLY A 196 7.23 -11.44 0.64
CA GLY A 196 6.45 -11.05 -0.53
C GLY A 196 4.95 -11.24 -0.29
N ARG A 197 4.10 -10.39 -0.87
CA ARG A 197 2.65 -10.59 -0.86
C ARG A 197 1.99 -10.17 -2.15
N CYS A 198 0.88 -10.83 -2.47
CA CYS A 198 -0.07 -10.39 -3.48
C CYS A 198 -1.44 -10.19 -2.83
N VAL A 199 -2.06 -9.04 -3.07
CA VAL A 199 -3.40 -8.73 -2.55
C VAL A 199 -4.36 -8.64 -3.73
N PHE A 200 -5.47 -9.37 -3.66
CA PHE A 200 -6.53 -9.37 -4.66
C PHE A 200 -7.75 -8.65 -4.12
N ARG A 201 -8.25 -7.68 -4.87
CA ARG A 201 -9.47 -6.95 -4.53
C ARG A 201 -10.35 -6.77 -5.76
N LEU A 202 -11.65 -6.74 -5.52
CA LEU A 202 -12.63 -6.34 -6.52
C LEU A 202 -13.04 -4.88 -6.30
N SER A 203 -13.15 -4.15 -7.39
CA SER A 203 -13.64 -2.77 -7.41
C SER A 203 -14.67 -2.63 -8.51
N GLY A 204 -15.73 -1.83 -8.29
CA GLY A 204 -16.71 -1.52 -9.32
C GLY A 204 -17.52 -2.74 -9.78
N THR A 205 -18.25 -3.39 -8.87
CA THR A 205 -19.13 -4.55 -9.20
C THR A 205 -20.47 -4.11 -9.80
N GLY A 206 -20.50 -3.02 -10.57
CA GLY A 206 -21.72 -2.50 -11.19
C GLY A 206 -22.05 -3.14 -12.54
N SER A 207 -23.08 -2.61 -13.23
CA SER A 207 -23.56 -3.08 -14.53
C SER A 207 -22.56 -2.94 -15.69
N ALA A 208 -21.45 -2.19 -15.48
CA ALA A 208 -20.40 -1.98 -16.47
C ALA A 208 -19.22 -2.97 -16.36
N GLY A 209 -19.35 -4.04 -15.57
CA GLY A 209 -18.26 -4.97 -15.30
C GLY A 209 -17.58 -4.73 -13.95
N ALA A 210 -16.62 -5.61 -13.61
CA ALA A 210 -15.79 -5.50 -12.42
C ALA A 210 -14.36 -5.12 -12.80
N THR A 211 -13.61 -4.59 -11.84
CA THR A 211 -12.16 -4.44 -11.94
C THR A 211 -11.51 -5.33 -10.89
N VAL A 212 -10.66 -6.25 -11.34
CA VAL A 212 -9.76 -7.01 -10.45
C VAL A 212 -8.49 -6.18 -10.28
N ARG A 213 -8.13 -5.89 -9.03
CA ARG A 213 -6.87 -5.24 -8.68
C ARG A 213 -5.97 -6.21 -7.96
N VAL A 214 -4.75 -6.35 -8.47
CA VAL A 214 -3.70 -7.16 -7.87
C VAL A 214 -2.59 -6.24 -7.42
N TYR A 215 -2.34 -6.19 -6.13
CA TYR A 215 -1.26 -5.40 -5.52
C TYR A 215 -0.13 -6.35 -5.17
N ILE A 216 1.06 -6.06 -5.62
CA ILE A 216 2.23 -6.91 -5.49
C ILE A 216 3.30 -6.14 -4.72
N GLU A 217 3.83 -6.76 -3.68
CA GLU A 217 4.82 -6.13 -2.80
C GLU A 217 5.91 -7.13 -2.41
N ARG A 218 7.16 -6.68 -2.38
CA ARG A 218 8.28 -7.42 -1.81
C ARG A 218 9.20 -6.47 -1.04
N PRO A 219 9.41 -6.70 0.28
CA PRO A 219 10.30 -5.88 1.09
C PRO A 219 11.77 -6.23 0.82
N LEU A 220 12.61 -5.22 0.80
CA LEU A 220 14.06 -5.29 0.83
C LEU A 220 14.52 -4.58 2.10
N ALA A 221 14.78 -5.35 3.17
CA ALA A 221 15.11 -4.76 4.48
C ALA A 221 16.43 -3.98 4.49
N ASN A 222 17.42 -4.45 3.73
CA ASN A 222 18.74 -3.82 3.61
C ASN A 222 19.11 -3.71 2.12
N PRO A 223 18.52 -2.75 1.38
CA PRO A 223 18.76 -2.63 -0.04
C PRO A 223 20.21 -2.22 -0.32
N SER A 224 20.85 -2.90 -1.27
CA SER A 224 22.13 -2.49 -1.84
C SER A 224 21.95 -1.26 -2.75
N ASP A 225 23.03 -0.59 -3.13
CA ASP A 225 22.92 0.54 -4.07
C ASP A 225 22.29 0.11 -5.40
N ALA A 226 22.54 -1.13 -5.88
CA ALA A 226 21.88 -1.66 -7.07
C ALA A 226 20.38 -1.86 -6.88
N ASP A 227 19.94 -2.25 -5.68
CA ASP A 227 18.52 -2.40 -5.38
C ASP A 227 17.76 -1.08 -5.38
N LEU A 228 18.45 0.06 -5.15
CA LEU A 228 17.81 1.38 -5.17
C LEU A 228 17.40 1.84 -6.58
N ASP A 229 18.00 1.25 -7.62
CA ASP A 229 17.75 1.59 -9.01
C ASP A 229 16.84 0.57 -9.74
N LEU A 230 16.39 -0.49 -9.05
CA LEU A 230 15.49 -1.48 -9.64
C LEU A 230 14.18 -0.84 -10.10
N VAL A 231 13.70 -1.26 -11.25
CA VAL A 231 12.31 -0.98 -11.69
C VAL A 231 11.39 -1.96 -10.98
N ALA A 232 10.50 -1.44 -10.12
CA ALA A 232 9.71 -2.29 -9.22
C ALA A 232 8.84 -3.29 -10.00
N SER A 233 8.18 -2.87 -11.09
CA SER A 233 7.33 -3.75 -11.91
C SER A 233 8.12 -4.92 -12.51
N GLU A 234 9.35 -4.69 -13.00
CA GLU A 234 10.22 -5.74 -13.55
C GLU A 234 10.70 -6.69 -12.43
N ALA A 235 11.15 -6.14 -11.32
CA ALA A 235 11.66 -6.94 -10.20
C ALA A 235 10.57 -7.76 -9.48
N LEU A 236 9.30 -7.42 -9.67
CA LEU A 236 8.15 -8.09 -9.10
C LEU A 236 7.44 -9.04 -10.07
N GLU A 237 7.86 -9.13 -11.34
CA GLU A 237 7.19 -9.92 -12.38
C GLU A 237 7.01 -11.38 -11.95
N ALA A 238 8.07 -12.02 -11.45
CA ALA A 238 8.01 -13.41 -10.99
C ALA A 238 7.02 -13.62 -9.83
N LEU A 239 6.94 -12.68 -8.88
CA LEU A 239 5.99 -12.73 -7.77
C LEU A 239 4.56 -12.49 -8.25
N ALA A 240 4.37 -11.55 -9.18
CA ALA A 240 3.09 -11.28 -9.80
C ALA A 240 2.56 -12.53 -10.55
N ASP A 241 3.43 -13.24 -11.28
CA ASP A 241 3.06 -14.44 -12.00
C ASP A 241 2.67 -15.58 -11.05
N LYS A 242 3.40 -15.78 -9.94
CA LYS A 242 3.00 -16.72 -8.90
C LYS A 242 1.62 -16.38 -8.30
N GLY A 243 1.39 -15.14 -7.91
CA GLY A 243 0.10 -14.70 -7.38
C GLY A 243 -1.04 -14.92 -8.36
N LYS A 244 -0.85 -14.58 -9.63
CA LYS A 244 -1.84 -14.82 -10.72
C LYS A 244 -2.10 -16.30 -10.94
N ALA A 245 -1.07 -17.14 -10.91
CA ALA A 245 -1.20 -18.59 -11.06
C ALA A 245 -2.00 -19.21 -9.90
N VAL A 246 -1.67 -18.85 -8.65
CA VAL A 246 -2.42 -19.26 -7.45
C VAL A 246 -3.88 -18.86 -7.55
N ALA A 247 -4.16 -17.63 -7.95
CA ALA A 247 -5.52 -17.12 -8.14
C ALA A 247 -6.23 -17.73 -9.37
N ARG A 248 -5.52 -18.45 -10.25
CA ARG A 248 -6.03 -18.91 -11.55
C ARG A 248 -6.66 -17.76 -12.36
N LEU A 249 -6.04 -16.57 -12.27
CA LEU A 249 -6.61 -15.33 -12.76
C LEU A 249 -7.04 -15.44 -14.21
N HIS A 250 -6.16 -15.89 -15.10
CA HIS A 250 -6.47 -16.02 -16.55
C HIS A 250 -7.63 -16.97 -16.84
N ALA A 251 -7.82 -18.02 -16.01
CA ALA A 251 -8.92 -18.97 -16.20
C ALA A 251 -10.29 -18.39 -15.84
N PHE A 252 -10.33 -17.45 -14.90
CA PHE A 252 -11.56 -16.84 -14.42
C PHE A 252 -11.90 -15.51 -15.10
N VAL A 253 -10.88 -14.76 -15.51
CA VAL A 253 -11.05 -13.34 -15.90
C VAL A 253 -10.98 -13.13 -17.42
N ASP A 254 -10.56 -14.15 -18.18
CA ASP A 254 -10.44 -14.13 -19.67
C ASP A 254 -9.68 -12.90 -20.18
N ARG A 255 -8.53 -12.61 -19.55
CA ARG A 255 -7.61 -11.52 -19.92
C ARG A 255 -6.19 -12.06 -19.96
N GLU A 256 -5.43 -11.74 -21.02
CA GLU A 256 -4.02 -12.12 -21.15
C GLU A 256 -3.08 -11.30 -20.27
N GLY A 257 -3.42 -10.03 -20.04
CA GLY A 257 -2.63 -9.12 -19.24
C GLY A 257 -3.45 -8.02 -18.57
N PRO A 258 -2.83 -7.24 -17.66
CA PRO A 258 -3.50 -6.13 -17.01
C PRO A 258 -3.77 -5.00 -18.00
N SER A 259 -4.87 -4.26 -17.78
CA SER A 259 -5.22 -3.05 -18.53
C SER A 259 -4.26 -1.90 -18.18
N VAL A 260 -3.82 -1.85 -16.93
CA VAL A 260 -2.91 -0.82 -16.39
C VAL A 260 -1.96 -1.44 -15.38
N ILE A 261 -0.71 -1.00 -15.40
CA ILE A 261 0.31 -1.24 -14.36
C ILE A 261 0.74 0.08 -13.77
N THR A 262 0.68 0.23 -12.44
CA THR A 262 1.10 1.43 -11.72
C THR A 262 2.03 1.09 -10.56
#